data_6c923cf516cf9c409aff5a401ac467f2
#
_entry.id   6c923cf516cf9c409aff5a401ac467f2
#
_cell.length_a   1.000
_cell.length_b   1.000
_cell.length_c   1.000
_cell.angle_alpha   90.00
_cell.angle_beta   90.00
_cell.angle_gamma   90.00
#
_symmetry.space_group_name_H-M   'P 1'
#
loop_
_entity.id
_entity.type
_entity.pdbx_description
1 polymer ?
#
loop_
_entity_poly.entity_id
_entity_poly.type
_entity_poly.pdbx_seq_one_letter_code
_entity_poly.pdbx_strand_id
1 'polypeptide(L)'
;MSDSKNDIAWQKLFDKYKIIEKVSTNNFFNINAIDINEFREARLMTKFDHKSQLPKLFSDNNLSILPISRGGYVIGNIETFYTFLQDDIEITKINFPNFLESLDFRDITSESTAINCAYVSGILQDFTGEETLLPTVSGRMSSSSFNFNINSAKGLFKVTVGNSQVEIDGGFEGAKSLNLIEAKNYISNDFLVR
;
A
#
# COMPACT_ATOMS: atom_id res chain seq x y z
N MET A 1 14.14 -19.47 17.93
CA MET A 1 13.41 -19.63 16.65
C MET A 1 14.40 -19.54 15.52
N SER A 2 14.36 -20.45 14.55
CA SER A 2 15.24 -20.33 13.36
C SER A 2 14.75 -19.18 12.49
N ASP A 3 15.69 -18.38 11.99
CA ASP A 3 15.38 -17.28 11.08
C ASP A 3 14.65 -17.78 9.83
N SER A 4 13.69 -17.00 9.33
CA SER A 4 12.99 -17.35 8.10
C SER A 4 13.94 -17.28 6.90
N LYS A 5 13.57 -17.93 5.79
CA LYS A 5 14.35 -17.83 4.54
C LYS A 5 14.45 -16.36 4.05
N ASN A 6 13.46 -15.54 4.36
CA ASN A 6 13.49 -14.11 4.04
C ASN A 6 14.49 -13.36 4.93
N ASP A 7 14.51 -13.63 6.25
CA ASP A 7 15.48 -13.01 7.16
C ASP A 7 16.91 -13.29 6.75
N ILE A 8 17.23 -14.55 6.43
CA ILE A 8 18.58 -14.97 5.97
C ILE A 8 18.96 -14.24 4.66
N ALA A 9 18.03 -14.14 3.71
CA ALA A 9 18.31 -13.49 2.43
C ALA A 9 18.49 -11.96 2.63
N TRP A 10 17.65 -11.33 3.45
CA TRP A 10 17.79 -9.92 3.79
C TRP A 10 19.07 -9.63 4.58
N GLN A 11 19.49 -10.50 5.50
CA GLN A 11 20.76 -10.33 6.20
C GLN A 11 21.92 -10.21 5.20
N LYS A 12 21.99 -11.13 4.23
CA LYS A 12 23.03 -11.10 3.19
C LYS A 12 23.01 -9.85 2.33
N LEU A 13 21.79 -9.35 2.00
CA LEU A 13 21.63 -8.10 1.25
C LEU A 13 22.08 -6.89 2.05
N PHE A 14 21.68 -6.81 3.33
CA PHE A 14 22.08 -5.73 4.23
C PHE A 14 23.61 -5.66 4.38
N ASP A 15 24.25 -6.79 4.55
CA ASP A 15 25.72 -6.89 4.67
C ASP A 15 26.42 -6.51 3.35
N LYS A 16 25.96 -7.11 2.21
CA LYS A 16 26.55 -6.85 0.88
C LYS A 16 26.52 -5.39 0.49
N TYR A 17 25.38 -4.73 0.70
CA TYR A 17 25.16 -3.35 0.24
C TYR A 17 25.34 -2.32 1.33
N LYS A 18 25.64 -2.70 2.59
CA LYS A 18 25.76 -1.82 3.76
C LYS A 18 24.53 -0.92 3.91
N ILE A 19 23.33 -1.54 3.84
CA ILE A 19 22.05 -0.83 3.72
C ILE A 19 21.85 0.11 4.91
N ILE A 20 22.12 -0.32 6.14
CA ILE A 20 21.94 0.50 7.36
C ILE A 20 22.78 1.77 7.28
N GLU A 21 24.07 1.65 6.93
CA GLU A 21 24.98 2.81 6.81
C GLU A 21 24.47 3.78 5.74
N LYS A 22 24.05 3.27 4.59
CA LYS A 22 23.55 4.09 3.48
C LYS A 22 22.24 4.78 3.81
N VAL A 23 21.30 4.12 4.47
CA VAL A 23 20.04 4.74 4.90
C VAL A 23 20.32 5.80 5.98
N SER A 24 21.24 5.54 6.91
CA SER A 24 21.64 6.53 7.93
C SER A 24 22.28 7.78 7.33
N THR A 25 23.04 7.63 6.25
CA THR A 25 23.74 8.74 5.59
C THR A 25 22.85 9.50 4.61
N ASN A 26 22.06 8.77 3.80
CA ASN A 26 21.34 9.31 2.66
C ASN A 26 19.81 9.33 2.86
N ASN A 27 19.29 8.90 4.01
CA ASN A 27 17.90 8.67 4.34
C ASN A 27 17.25 7.51 3.58
N PHE A 28 17.76 7.14 2.40
CA PHE A 28 17.19 6.12 1.51
C PHE A 28 18.28 5.29 0.84
N PHE A 29 17.91 4.06 0.51
CA PHE A 29 18.72 3.16 -0.32
C PHE A 29 17.86 2.55 -1.42
N ASN A 30 18.25 2.76 -2.68
CA ASN A 30 17.58 2.15 -3.83
C ASN A 30 18.16 0.78 -4.12
N ILE A 31 17.30 -0.21 -4.41
CA ILE A 31 17.67 -1.57 -4.77
C ILE A 31 16.75 -2.08 -5.89
N ASN A 32 17.29 -2.93 -6.75
CA ASN A 32 16.54 -3.50 -7.87
C ASN A 32 16.18 -4.97 -7.61
N ALA A 33 15.14 -5.45 -8.28
CA ALA A 33 14.73 -6.85 -8.24
C ALA A 33 15.87 -7.81 -8.64
N ILE A 34 16.74 -7.38 -9.56
CA ILE A 34 17.90 -8.19 -9.99
C ILE A 34 18.83 -8.47 -8.80
N ASP A 35 19.15 -7.45 -8.02
CA ASP A 35 20.00 -7.57 -6.83
C ASP A 35 19.38 -8.46 -5.76
N ILE A 36 18.06 -8.31 -5.56
CA ILE A 36 17.30 -9.12 -4.59
C ILE A 36 17.25 -10.59 -5.03
N ASN A 37 17.00 -10.83 -6.32
CA ASN A 37 16.88 -12.17 -6.90
C ASN A 37 18.17 -13.01 -6.80
N GLU A 38 19.32 -12.38 -6.59
CA GLU A 38 20.57 -13.12 -6.31
C GLU A 38 20.47 -14.00 -5.04
N PHE A 39 19.60 -13.63 -4.11
CA PHE A 39 19.45 -14.33 -2.83
C PHE A 39 18.10 -15.04 -2.72
N ARG A 40 17.04 -14.45 -3.23
CA ARG A 40 15.69 -14.99 -3.27
C ARG A 40 14.79 -14.15 -4.19
N GLU A 41 13.69 -14.73 -4.69
CA GLU A 41 12.70 -14.07 -5.52
C GLU A 41 12.21 -12.76 -4.91
N ALA A 42 12.41 -11.66 -5.64
CA ALA A 42 12.12 -10.31 -5.15
C ALA A 42 10.65 -10.14 -4.70
N ARG A 43 9.70 -10.73 -5.43
CA ARG A 43 8.26 -10.66 -5.07
C ARG A 43 7.98 -11.23 -3.67
N LEU A 44 8.66 -12.33 -3.29
CA LEU A 44 8.53 -12.94 -1.95
C LEU A 44 9.25 -12.15 -0.86
N MET A 45 10.23 -11.34 -1.26
CA MET A 45 11.08 -10.56 -0.36
C MET A 45 10.54 -9.16 -0.07
N THR A 46 9.65 -8.62 -0.92
CA THR A 46 9.28 -7.20 -0.90
C THR A 46 7.80 -6.94 -0.71
N LYS A 47 6.95 -7.97 -0.69
CA LYS A 47 5.51 -7.82 -0.47
C LYS A 47 5.18 -7.98 1.02
N PHE A 48 4.92 -6.87 1.68
CA PHE A 48 4.49 -6.81 3.07
C PHE A 48 3.24 -5.94 3.16
N ASP A 49 2.17 -6.50 3.69
CA ASP A 49 0.91 -5.79 3.90
C ASP A 49 0.80 -5.31 5.37
N HIS A 50 1.56 -5.92 6.28
CA HIS A 50 1.53 -5.63 7.72
C HIS A 50 2.94 -5.45 8.29
N LYS A 51 3.07 -4.58 9.31
CA LYS A 51 4.34 -4.36 10.02
C LYS A 51 4.89 -5.66 10.64
N SER A 52 4.01 -6.52 11.13
CA SER A 52 4.38 -7.83 11.69
C SER A 52 4.99 -8.81 10.67
N GLN A 53 4.80 -8.57 9.37
CA GLN A 53 5.39 -9.38 8.30
C GLN A 53 6.80 -8.94 7.91
N LEU A 54 7.24 -7.77 8.38
CA LEU A 54 8.58 -7.27 8.05
C LEU A 54 9.65 -8.21 8.59
N PRO A 55 10.71 -8.47 7.80
CA PRO A 55 11.87 -9.20 8.28
C PRO A 55 12.49 -8.52 9.50
N LYS A 56 13.10 -9.32 10.37
CA LYS A 56 13.65 -8.86 11.65
C LYS A 56 14.58 -7.65 11.51
N LEU A 57 15.45 -7.63 10.51
CA LEU A 57 16.36 -6.50 10.27
C LEU A 57 15.63 -5.18 9.96
N PHE A 58 14.51 -5.25 9.24
CA PHE A 58 13.71 -4.06 8.98
C PHE A 58 13.05 -3.57 10.27
N SER A 59 12.43 -4.47 11.02
CA SER A 59 11.76 -4.13 12.28
C SER A 59 12.74 -3.57 13.33
N ASP A 60 13.91 -4.20 13.51
CA ASP A 60 14.92 -3.80 14.49
C ASP A 60 15.52 -2.41 14.19
N ASN A 61 15.52 -2.00 12.91
CA ASN A 61 16.08 -0.72 12.47
C ASN A 61 15.01 0.32 12.08
N ASN A 62 13.72 0.06 12.36
CA ASN A 62 12.58 0.89 11.97
C ASN A 62 12.56 1.23 10.47
N LEU A 63 12.90 0.25 9.64
CA LEU A 63 12.95 0.35 8.18
C LEU A 63 11.75 -0.34 7.52
N SER A 64 11.49 0.03 6.30
CA SER A 64 10.60 -0.68 5.38
C SER A 64 11.07 -0.53 3.94
N ILE A 65 10.39 -1.19 3.02
CA ILE A 65 10.66 -1.15 1.59
C ILE A 65 9.42 -0.73 0.82
N LEU A 66 9.61 0.18 -0.14
CA LEU A 66 8.56 0.71 -0.99
C LEU A 66 8.87 0.40 -2.46
N PRO A 67 7.98 -0.24 -3.22
CA PRO A 67 8.11 -0.36 -4.66
C PRO A 67 7.89 1.00 -5.32
N ILE A 68 8.83 1.41 -6.19
CA ILE A 68 8.79 2.71 -6.89
C ILE A 68 8.69 2.57 -8.40
N SER A 69 8.97 1.37 -8.93
CA SER A 69 8.82 1.05 -10.34
C SER A 69 8.77 -0.47 -10.54
N ARG A 70 8.57 -0.93 -11.77
CA ARG A 70 8.67 -2.36 -12.06
C ARG A 70 10.09 -2.88 -11.77
N GLY A 71 10.22 -3.60 -10.67
CA GLY A 71 11.50 -4.15 -10.21
C GLY A 71 12.44 -3.14 -9.55
N GLY A 72 11.97 -1.93 -9.25
CA GLY A 72 12.70 -0.92 -8.49
C GLY A 72 12.08 -0.69 -7.12
N TYR A 73 12.91 -0.64 -6.09
CA TYR A 73 12.50 -0.46 -4.70
C TYR A 73 13.37 0.57 -4.00
N VAL A 74 12.80 1.17 -2.96
CA VAL A 74 13.52 2.04 -2.03
C VAL A 74 13.36 1.53 -0.61
N ILE A 75 14.45 1.48 0.14
CA ILE A 75 14.48 1.16 1.57
C ILE A 75 14.71 2.45 2.34
N GLY A 76 13.95 2.66 3.40
CA GLY A 76 14.05 3.83 4.26
C GLY A 76 13.24 3.65 5.54
N ASN A 77 13.14 4.72 6.33
CA ASN A 77 12.38 4.67 7.56
C ASN A 77 10.91 4.39 7.31
N ILE A 78 10.32 3.44 8.06
CA ILE A 78 8.93 3.02 7.89
C ILE A 78 7.92 4.16 8.01
N GLU A 79 8.14 5.09 8.94
CA GLU A 79 7.26 6.25 9.15
C GLU A 79 7.33 7.29 8.02
N THR A 80 8.33 7.17 7.12
CA THR A 80 8.42 7.99 5.91
C THR A 80 7.49 7.47 4.81
N PHE A 81 7.28 6.15 4.77
CA PHE A 81 6.55 5.51 3.68
C PHE A 81 5.11 5.16 4.04
N TYR A 82 4.83 4.90 5.32
CA TYR A 82 3.56 4.36 5.77
C TYR A 82 2.98 5.11 6.95
N THR A 83 1.67 5.15 7.00
CA THR A 83 0.88 5.52 8.17
C THR A 83 0.22 4.26 8.74
N PHE A 84 -0.20 4.33 10.01
CA PHE A 84 -0.90 3.24 10.67
C PHE A 84 -2.30 3.70 11.05
N LEU A 85 -3.24 2.76 11.07
CA LEU A 85 -4.59 3.02 11.54
C LEU A 85 -4.57 3.39 13.02
N GLN A 86 -5.40 4.35 13.39
CA GLN A 86 -5.59 4.72 14.80
C GLN A 86 -6.65 3.82 15.43
N ASP A 87 -6.46 3.51 16.72
CA ASP A 87 -7.36 2.61 17.45
C ASP A 87 -8.75 3.22 17.74
N ASP A 88 -8.83 4.53 17.87
CA ASP A 88 -10.06 5.25 18.23
C ASP A 88 -10.74 5.86 16.99
N ILE A 89 -11.43 5.02 16.21
CA ILE A 89 -12.23 5.49 15.07
C ILE A 89 -13.71 5.49 15.48
N GLU A 90 -14.36 6.63 15.36
CA GLU A 90 -15.81 6.71 15.53
C GLU A 90 -16.51 5.96 14.39
N ILE A 91 -17.38 5.01 14.76
CA ILE A 91 -18.11 4.18 13.80
C ILE A 91 -19.44 4.81 13.48
N THR A 92 -19.62 5.29 12.25
CA THR A 92 -20.89 5.76 11.73
C THR A 92 -21.67 4.62 11.08
N LYS A 93 -22.92 4.42 11.49
CA LYS A 93 -23.81 3.42 10.90
C LYS A 93 -24.58 4.03 9.73
N ILE A 94 -24.53 3.36 8.59
CA ILE A 94 -25.22 3.76 7.36
C ILE A 94 -26.28 2.72 6.99
N ASN A 95 -27.41 3.18 6.46
CA ASN A 95 -28.44 2.30 5.94
C ASN A 95 -28.07 1.84 4.53
N PHE A 96 -28.14 0.52 4.33
CA PHE A 96 -27.98 -0.06 2.99
C PHE A 96 -29.31 -0.06 2.25
N PRO A 97 -29.34 0.27 0.93
CA PRO A 97 -30.57 0.23 0.14
C PRO A 97 -31.21 -1.17 0.15
N ASN A 98 -32.46 -1.27 0.61
CA ASN A 98 -33.14 -2.56 0.83
C ASN A 98 -33.68 -3.22 -0.45
N PHE A 99 -33.64 -2.53 -1.58
CA PHE A 99 -34.10 -3.04 -2.89
C PHE A 99 -32.99 -3.73 -3.69
N LEU A 100 -31.75 -3.72 -3.21
CA LEU A 100 -30.62 -4.34 -3.88
C LEU A 100 -30.57 -5.85 -3.54
N GLU A 101 -30.80 -6.70 -4.53
CA GLU A 101 -30.74 -8.15 -4.39
C GLU A 101 -29.39 -8.75 -4.84
N SER A 102 -28.63 -8.02 -5.67
CA SER A 102 -27.35 -8.47 -6.21
C SER A 102 -26.16 -8.29 -5.29
N LEU A 103 -26.32 -7.51 -4.21
CA LEU A 103 -25.28 -7.22 -3.22
C LEU A 103 -25.76 -7.59 -1.83
N ASP A 104 -25.07 -8.49 -1.15
CA ASP A 104 -25.31 -8.80 0.25
C ASP A 104 -24.18 -8.17 1.11
N PHE A 105 -24.49 -7.05 1.78
CA PHE A 105 -23.56 -6.37 2.67
C PHE A 105 -23.24 -7.15 3.95
N ARG A 106 -23.99 -8.21 4.24
CA ARG A 106 -23.79 -9.10 5.40
C ARG A 106 -22.80 -10.23 5.08
N ASP A 107 -22.54 -10.48 3.79
CA ASP A 107 -21.60 -11.49 3.32
C ASP A 107 -20.70 -10.92 2.22
N ILE A 108 -19.74 -10.10 2.65
CA ILE A 108 -18.76 -9.47 1.76
C ILE A 108 -17.61 -10.45 1.52
N THR A 109 -17.65 -11.13 0.39
CA THR A 109 -16.72 -12.21 0.03
C THR A 109 -15.52 -11.73 -0.80
N SER A 110 -15.55 -10.49 -1.32
CA SER A 110 -14.49 -9.95 -2.16
C SER A 110 -14.29 -8.45 -1.98
N GLU A 111 -13.11 -7.96 -2.34
CA GLU A 111 -12.76 -6.54 -2.35
C GLU A 111 -13.69 -5.74 -3.28
N SER A 112 -14.03 -6.31 -4.45
CA SER A 112 -14.98 -5.69 -5.37
C SER A 112 -16.39 -5.58 -4.78
N THR A 113 -16.85 -6.59 -4.04
CA THR A 113 -18.15 -6.54 -3.34
C THR A 113 -18.13 -5.45 -2.27
N ALA A 114 -17.04 -5.33 -1.50
CA ALA A 114 -16.89 -4.29 -0.50
C ALA A 114 -16.98 -2.88 -1.10
N ILE A 115 -16.28 -2.62 -2.21
CA ILE A 115 -16.30 -1.33 -2.92
C ILE A 115 -17.71 -1.04 -3.45
N ASN A 116 -18.37 -2.02 -4.06
CA ASN A 116 -19.73 -1.84 -4.57
C ASN A 116 -20.72 -1.53 -3.43
N CYS A 117 -20.62 -2.22 -2.30
CA CYS A 117 -21.45 -1.93 -1.12
C CYS A 117 -21.18 -0.51 -0.59
N ALA A 118 -19.93 -0.09 -0.50
CA ALA A 118 -19.56 1.25 -0.05
C ALA A 118 -20.08 2.34 -1.02
N TYR A 119 -20.02 2.08 -2.31
CA TYR A 119 -20.52 3.01 -3.34
C TYR A 119 -22.05 3.16 -3.28
N VAL A 120 -22.79 2.05 -3.31
CA VAL A 120 -24.26 2.11 -3.36
C VAL A 120 -24.90 2.56 -2.06
N SER A 121 -24.20 2.43 -0.93
CA SER A 121 -24.67 2.94 0.38
C SER A 121 -24.36 4.41 0.63
N GLY A 122 -23.62 5.07 -0.26
CA GLY A 122 -23.23 6.46 -0.12
C GLY A 122 -21.99 6.70 0.75
N ILE A 123 -21.32 5.64 1.26
CA ILE A 123 -20.11 5.78 2.09
C ILE A 123 -19.02 6.56 1.37
N LEU A 124 -18.80 6.26 0.08
CA LEU A 124 -17.76 6.92 -0.68
C LEU A 124 -18.06 8.39 -0.92
N GLN A 125 -19.32 8.73 -1.15
CA GLN A 125 -19.76 10.12 -1.30
C GLN A 125 -19.59 10.91 0.00
N ASP A 126 -19.99 10.33 1.12
CA ASP A 126 -19.82 10.93 2.45
C ASP A 126 -18.33 11.14 2.78
N PHE A 127 -17.50 10.11 2.58
CA PHE A 127 -16.07 10.18 2.84
C PHE A 127 -15.33 11.21 1.99
N THR A 128 -15.71 11.36 0.71
CA THR A 128 -15.05 12.28 -0.22
C THR A 128 -15.64 13.70 -0.18
N GLY A 129 -16.82 13.88 0.40
CA GLY A 129 -17.58 15.12 0.37
C GLY A 129 -18.11 15.48 -1.02
N GLU A 130 -18.23 14.51 -1.92
CA GLU A 130 -18.75 14.67 -3.27
C GLU A 130 -20.20 14.19 -3.34
N GLU A 131 -21.11 15.02 -3.84
CA GLU A 131 -22.51 14.63 -4.02
C GLU A 131 -22.68 13.53 -5.08
N THR A 132 -21.84 13.59 -6.11
CA THR A 132 -21.87 12.64 -7.22
C THR A 132 -20.48 12.06 -7.43
N LEU A 133 -20.39 10.75 -7.39
CA LEU A 133 -19.20 9.97 -7.78
C LEU A 133 -19.57 9.01 -8.89
N LEU A 134 -18.78 8.94 -9.93
CA LEU A 134 -18.96 8.02 -11.04
C LEU A 134 -17.81 7.02 -11.07
N PRO A 135 -18.06 5.70 -11.15
CA PRO A 135 -17.01 4.71 -11.30
C PRO A 135 -16.38 4.86 -12.70
N THR A 136 -15.09 5.18 -12.75
CA THR A 136 -14.37 5.48 -14.00
C THR A 136 -13.19 4.57 -14.24
N VAL A 137 -12.59 4.02 -13.19
CA VAL A 137 -11.37 3.21 -13.28
C VAL A 137 -11.51 1.96 -12.44
N SER A 138 -11.12 0.81 -12.99
CA SER A 138 -10.96 -0.43 -12.23
C SER A 138 -10.02 -1.40 -12.94
N GLY A 139 -9.33 -2.25 -12.17
CA GLY A 139 -8.47 -3.32 -12.68
C GLY A 139 -7.06 -2.87 -13.04
N ARG A 140 -6.41 -3.65 -13.90
CA ARG A 140 -5.02 -3.44 -14.29
C ARG A 140 -4.88 -2.43 -15.39
N MET A 141 -4.07 -1.40 -15.15
CA MET A 141 -3.76 -0.36 -16.10
C MET A 141 -2.26 -0.23 -16.28
N SER A 142 -1.82 0.13 -17.49
CA SER A 142 -0.45 0.58 -17.72
C SER A 142 -0.40 2.10 -17.57
N SER A 143 0.55 2.60 -16.80
CA SER A 143 0.76 4.03 -16.65
C SER A 143 1.93 4.52 -17.50
N SER A 144 1.84 5.75 -18.01
CA SER A 144 3.01 6.55 -18.36
C SER A 144 3.81 6.88 -17.09
N SER A 145 5.03 7.38 -17.24
CA SER A 145 5.79 7.85 -16.07
C SER A 145 5.10 9.04 -15.42
N PHE A 146 4.98 9.01 -14.09
CA PHE A 146 4.42 10.11 -13.31
C PHE A 146 5.14 10.25 -11.96
N ASN A 147 4.95 11.38 -11.31
CA ASN A 147 5.50 11.67 -10.00
C ASN A 147 4.36 11.89 -9.00
N PHE A 148 4.55 11.43 -7.78
CA PHE A 148 3.71 11.81 -6.65
C PHE A 148 4.54 12.04 -5.39
N ASN A 149 3.95 12.66 -4.40
CA ASN A 149 4.61 12.98 -3.15
C ASN A 149 3.93 12.21 -2.01
N ILE A 150 4.74 11.62 -1.14
CA ILE A 150 4.29 11.10 0.15
C ILE A 150 4.60 12.16 1.20
N ASN A 151 3.57 12.67 1.86
CA ASN A 151 3.70 13.57 3.00
C ASN A 151 3.78 12.73 4.28
N SER A 152 4.85 12.83 5.02
CA SER A 152 5.04 12.11 6.28
C SER A 152 5.48 13.06 7.40
N ALA A 153 5.46 12.59 8.63
CA ALA A 153 5.99 13.32 9.79
C ALA A 153 7.48 13.68 9.64
N LYS A 154 8.21 12.98 8.77
CA LYS A 154 9.64 13.22 8.47
C LYS A 154 9.88 14.08 7.23
N GLY A 155 8.80 14.61 6.64
CA GLY A 155 8.86 15.50 5.48
C GLY A 155 8.30 14.89 4.20
N LEU A 156 8.54 15.58 3.10
CA LEU A 156 8.07 15.23 1.77
C LEU A 156 9.01 14.23 1.09
N PHE A 157 8.50 13.09 0.70
CA PHE A 157 9.22 12.11 -0.13
C PHE A 157 8.62 12.06 -1.54
N LYS A 158 9.42 12.41 -2.54
CA LYS A 158 9.01 12.38 -3.95
C LYS A 158 9.26 11.00 -4.54
N VAL A 159 8.22 10.37 -5.07
CA VAL A 159 8.28 9.10 -5.79
C VAL A 159 8.13 9.35 -7.28
N THR A 160 9.02 8.74 -8.07
CA THR A 160 8.90 8.69 -9.53
C THR A 160 8.54 7.27 -9.93
N VAL A 161 7.39 7.10 -10.59
CA VAL A 161 6.92 5.83 -11.12
C VAL A 161 7.15 5.83 -12.62
N GLY A 162 7.88 4.83 -13.11
CA GLY A 162 8.17 4.69 -14.54
C GLY A 162 7.55 3.41 -15.09
N ASN A 163 6.73 3.52 -16.14
CA ASN A 163 6.16 2.41 -16.92
C ASN A 163 5.69 1.21 -16.08
N SER A 164 5.02 1.49 -14.95
CA SER A 164 4.52 0.49 -14.04
C SER A 164 3.14 0.02 -14.48
N GLN A 165 2.85 -1.26 -14.25
CA GLN A 165 1.49 -1.74 -14.22
C GLN A 165 0.90 -1.35 -12.86
N VAL A 166 -0.18 -0.59 -12.89
CA VAL A 166 -0.97 -0.21 -11.71
C VAL A 166 -2.22 -1.07 -11.70
N GLU A 167 -2.51 -1.68 -10.57
CA GLU A 167 -3.77 -2.36 -10.30
C GLU A 167 -4.55 -1.49 -9.32
N ILE A 168 -5.79 -1.16 -9.67
CA ILE A 168 -6.67 -0.29 -8.88
C ILE A 168 -7.96 -1.06 -8.69
N ASP A 169 -8.36 -1.27 -7.43
CA ASP A 169 -9.58 -2.00 -7.10
C ASP A 169 -10.83 -1.19 -7.44
N GLY A 170 -10.77 0.14 -7.28
CA GLY A 170 -11.82 1.05 -7.71
C GLY A 170 -11.31 2.47 -7.89
N GLY A 171 -11.83 3.16 -8.90
CA GLY A 171 -11.58 4.58 -9.12
C GLY A 171 -12.90 5.30 -9.38
N PHE A 172 -13.13 6.38 -8.65
CA PHE A 172 -14.36 7.17 -8.70
C PHE A 172 -14.03 8.63 -8.92
N GLU A 173 -14.67 9.21 -9.91
CA GLU A 173 -14.47 10.60 -10.28
C GLU A 173 -15.67 11.43 -9.86
N GLY A 174 -15.41 12.49 -9.10
CA GLY A 174 -16.34 13.53 -8.73
C GLY A 174 -16.05 14.84 -9.47
N ALA A 175 -16.79 15.87 -9.14
CA ALA A 175 -16.60 17.18 -9.77
C ALA A 175 -15.24 17.83 -9.42
N LYS A 176 -14.65 17.46 -8.30
CA LYS A 176 -13.44 18.10 -7.75
C LYS A 176 -12.26 17.15 -7.63
N SER A 177 -12.48 15.82 -7.67
CA SER A 177 -11.46 14.84 -7.35
C SER A 177 -11.60 13.55 -8.15
N LEU A 178 -10.46 12.91 -8.41
CA LEU A 178 -10.36 11.50 -8.79
C LEU A 178 -9.90 10.72 -7.54
N ASN A 179 -10.71 9.79 -7.09
CA ASN A 179 -10.47 9.00 -5.90
C ASN A 179 -10.11 7.58 -6.30
N LEU A 180 -8.90 7.15 -5.98
CA LEU A 180 -8.43 5.79 -6.22
C LEU A 180 -8.53 4.99 -4.93
N ILE A 181 -9.09 3.80 -5.01
CA ILE A 181 -9.40 2.96 -3.85
C ILE A 181 -8.66 1.64 -3.98
N GLU A 182 -7.96 1.30 -2.91
CA GLU A 182 -7.43 -0.02 -2.65
C GLU A 182 -8.24 -0.63 -1.51
N ALA A 183 -8.87 -1.78 -1.73
CA ALA A 183 -9.66 -2.48 -0.74
C ALA A 183 -8.89 -3.67 -0.16
N LYS A 184 -9.19 -4.03 1.07
CA LYS A 184 -8.64 -5.22 1.72
C LYS A 184 -9.72 -5.92 2.52
N ASN A 185 -9.79 -7.24 2.39
CA ASN A 185 -10.74 -8.06 3.16
C ASN A 185 -10.45 -8.07 4.66
N TYR A 186 -9.21 -7.83 5.03
CA TYR A 186 -8.77 -7.76 6.42
C TYR A 186 -7.76 -6.64 6.62
N ILE A 187 -8.02 -5.80 7.60
CA ILE A 187 -7.13 -4.71 8.01
C ILE A 187 -6.94 -4.80 9.52
N SER A 188 -5.71 -4.73 9.99
CA SER A 188 -5.33 -4.63 11.40
C SER A 188 -4.57 -3.32 11.65
N ASN A 189 -4.36 -2.97 12.93
CA ASN A 189 -3.68 -1.72 13.31
C ASN A 189 -2.23 -1.63 12.81
N ASP A 190 -1.61 -2.77 12.47
CA ASP A 190 -0.27 -2.85 11.91
C ASP A 190 -0.24 -2.89 10.37
N PHE A 191 -1.39 -2.67 9.71
CA PHE A 191 -1.49 -2.60 8.25
C PHE A 191 -0.70 -1.39 7.73
N LEU A 192 0.08 -1.61 6.66
CA LEU A 192 0.94 -0.60 6.04
C LEU A 192 0.13 0.25 5.06
N VAL A 193 -0.39 1.38 5.50
CA VAL A 193 -1.16 2.34 4.70
C VAL A 193 -0.21 3.34 4.04
N ARG A 194 -0.39 3.58 2.74
CA ARG A 194 0.43 4.51 1.93
C ARG A 194 -0.30 5.80 1.65
#